data_1088ca73f212055bbc71f32ed9279dc3
#
_entry.id   1088ca73f212055bbc71f32ed9279dc3
#
_cell.length_a   1.000
_cell.length_b   1.000
_cell.length_c   1.000
_cell.angle_alpha   90.00
_cell.angle_beta   90.00
_cell.angle_gamma   90.00
#
_symmetry.space_group_name_H-M   'P 1'
#
loop_
_entity.id
_entity.type
_entity.pdbx_description
1 polymer ?
#
loop_
_entity_poly.entity_id
_entity_poly.type
_entity_poly.pdbx_seq_one_letter_code
_entity_poly.pdbx_strand_id
1 'polypeptide(L)'
;MTRRTTIIILAFLTALTAMGQMRKVQNKPYIDLRPMHFGISIGLNLQDAWFSNVGPQILEDGTTRTIVCDADTWNPGFSVGVLADMRISQHFNFRITPQMHFGSKRLIFRDFDNLNDGGQPYESTQDMKNTYLSVPINIKFSAERFNNYRPYIIGGLAPMINLTGKDQEFVQLKRFDAMVEVGMGCDFYLPFFKLIPEIKFCYGLTNSLNKSHVDELTDANMRVFSNSIDKAHSSMFLFTLYFE
;
A
#
# COMPACT_ATOMS: atom_id res chain seq x y z
N MET A 1 -4.93 31.09 20.13
CA MET A 1 -4.40 31.23 18.77
C MET A 1 -3.74 32.60 18.67
N THR A 2 -2.49 32.66 18.26
CA THR A 2 -1.76 33.92 18.14
C THR A 2 -2.26 34.71 16.92
N ARG A 3 -2.30 36.05 17.05
CA ARG A 3 -2.71 36.96 15.95
C ARG A 3 -2.02 36.66 14.60
N ARG A 4 -0.79 36.14 14.66
CA ARG A 4 -0.02 35.70 13.47
C ARG A 4 -0.62 34.49 12.79
N THR A 5 -1.09 33.47 13.51
CA THR A 5 -1.75 32.27 12.94
C THR A 5 -3.07 32.63 12.27
N THR A 6 -3.84 33.56 12.85
CA THR A 6 -5.11 34.00 12.23
C THR A 6 -4.86 34.74 10.91
N ILE A 7 -3.82 35.58 10.83
CA ILE A 7 -3.45 36.29 9.58
C ILE A 7 -3.00 35.32 8.51
N ILE A 8 -2.21 34.28 8.85
CA ILE A 8 -1.75 33.25 7.90
C ILE A 8 -2.94 32.45 7.35
N ILE A 9 -3.86 32.04 8.22
CA ILE A 9 -5.07 31.31 7.80
C ILE A 9 -5.95 32.18 6.90
N LEU A 10 -6.13 33.46 7.23
CA LEU A 10 -6.90 34.39 6.43
C LEU A 10 -6.25 34.64 5.06
N ALA A 11 -4.92 34.80 5.02
CA ALA A 11 -4.16 34.95 3.78
C ALA A 11 -4.23 33.69 2.91
N PHE A 12 -4.21 32.50 3.52
CA PHE A 12 -4.38 31.23 2.81
C PHE A 12 -5.80 31.06 2.23
N LEU A 13 -6.83 31.45 3.00
CA LEU A 13 -8.22 31.45 2.52
C LEU A 13 -8.46 32.44 1.37
N THR A 14 -7.87 33.64 1.43
CA THR A 14 -7.98 34.62 0.33
C THR A 14 -7.19 34.19 -0.91
N ALA A 15 -6.05 33.49 -0.77
CA ALA A 15 -5.32 32.92 -1.88
C ALA A 15 -6.11 31.83 -2.63
N LEU A 16 -6.92 31.03 -1.92
CA LEU A 16 -7.80 30.02 -2.53
C LEU A 16 -8.92 30.65 -3.40
N THR A 17 -9.45 31.82 -2.99
CA THR A 17 -10.50 32.50 -3.76
C THR A 17 -9.95 33.23 -5.01
N ALA A 18 -8.68 33.63 -5.03
CA ALA A 18 -8.04 34.27 -6.18
C ALA A 18 -7.83 33.33 -7.38
N MET A 19 -7.93 32.02 -7.20
CA MET A 19 -7.78 31.02 -8.28
C MET A 19 -9.07 30.80 -9.11
N GLY A 20 -10.17 31.50 -8.80
CA GLY A 20 -11.49 31.34 -9.41
C GLY A 20 -11.65 31.91 -10.84
N GLN A 21 -10.60 32.36 -11.52
CA GLN A 21 -10.73 32.76 -12.91
C GLN A 21 -10.88 31.52 -13.81
N MET A 22 -12.01 31.41 -14.51
CA MET A 22 -12.26 30.38 -15.53
C MET A 22 -11.16 30.42 -16.58
N ARG A 23 -10.14 29.59 -16.43
CA ARG A 23 -9.08 29.45 -17.44
C ARG A 23 -9.58 28.53 -18.54
N LYS A 24 -9.46 28.99 -19.77
CA LYS A 24 -9.87 28.26 -20.97
C LYS A 24 -9.12 26.94 -21.08
N VAL A 25 -9.86 25.83 -21.21
CA VAL A 25 -9.30 24.50 -21.44
C VAL A 25 -8.48 24.49 -22.72
N GLN A 26 -7.19 24.20 -22.66
CA GLN A 26 -6.28 24.26 -23.81
C GLN A 26 -6.11 22.88 -24.48
N ASN A 27 -5.75 21.86 -23.70
CA ASN A 27 -5.44 20.54 -24.26
C ASN A 27 -6.63 19.59 -24.11
N LYS A 28 -6.93 18.80 -25.14
CA LYS A 28 -7.96 17.74 -25.14
C LYS A 28 -9.30 18.18 -24.53
N PRO A 29 -10.00 19.20 -25.05
CA PRO A 29 -11.17 19.82 -24.39
C PRO A 29 -12.34 18.88 -24.17
N TYR A 30 -12.51 17.82 -25.00
CA TYR A 30 -13.64 16.90 -24.96
C TYR A 30 -13.29 15.52 -24.39
N ILE A 31 -12.06 15.32 -23.90
CA ILE A 31 -11.63 14.00 -23.46
C ILE A 31 -12.46 13.50 -22.27
N ASP A 32 -12.79 14.39 -21.33
CA ASP A 32 -13.58 14.05 -20.13
C ASP A 32 -15.04 13.67 -20.43
N LEU A 33 -15.49 13.88 -21.66
CA LEU A 33 -16.84 13.47 -22.10
C LEU A 33 -16.89 12.01 -22.57
N ARG A 34 -15.75 11.39 -22.82
CA ARG A 34 -15.70 9.98 -23.22
C ARG A 34 -16.21 9.08 -22.09
N PRO A 35 -17.00 8.04 -22.40
CA PRO A 35 -17.54 7.15 -21.38
C PRO A 35 -16.48 6.24 -20.75
N MET A 36 -15.44 5.90 -21.49
CA MET A 36 -14.37 5.00 -21.05
C MET A 36 -12.99 5.52 -21.45
N HIS A 37 -12.04 5.29 -20.57
CA HIS A 37 -10.63 5.61 -20.73
C HIS A 37 -9.80 4.40 -20.39
N PHE A 38 -8.73 4.18 -21.15
CA PHE A 38 -7.76 3.12 -20.92
C PHE A 38 -6.37 3.68 -20.86
N GLY A 39 -5.53 3.06 -20.04
CA GLY A 39 -4.15 3.47 -19.88
C GLY A 39 -3.28 2.37 -19.32
N ILE A 40 -2.00 2.69 -19.23
CA ILE A 40 -1.01 1.84 -18.58
C ILE A 40 -0.49 2.55 -17.33
N SER A 41 0.03 1.81 -16.38
CA SER A 41 0.59 2.35 -15.15
C SER A 41 1.95 1.75 -14.84
N ILE A 42 2.82 2.60 -14.32
CA ILE A 42 4.07 2.23 -13.69
C ILE A 42 4.17 2.96 -12.36
N GLY A 43 4.77 2.36 -11.36
CA GLY A 43 4.87 2.99 -10.06
C GLY A 43 5.89 2.34 -9.14
N LEU A 44 6.12 3.01 -8.03
CA LEU A 44 6.89 2.52 -6.91
C LEU A 44 5.92 2.08 -5.82
N ASN A 45 6.26 0.99 -5.14
CA ASN A 45 5.54 0.55 -3.95
C ASN A 45 6.50 0.39 -2.77
N LEU A 46 6.00 0.69 -1.59
CA LEU A 46 6.65 0.43 -0.32
C LEU A 46 5.74 -0.53 0.43
N GLN A 47 6.18 -1.77 0.57
CA GLN A 47 5.41 -2.83 1.23
C GLN A 47 5.85 -2.96 2.67
N ASP A 48 4.89 -3.01 3.57
CA ASP A 48 5.09 -3.19 4.99
C ASP A 48 4.12 -4.24 5.55
N ALA A 49 4.36 -4.69 6.78
CA ALA A 49 3.47 -5.58 7.49
C ALA A 49 3.48 -5.25 8.98
N TRP A 50 2.30 -5.18 9.56
CA TRP A 50 2.11 -4.95 10.98
C TRP A 50 1.86 -6.28 11.65
N PHE A 51 2.70 -6.62 12.63
CA PHE A 51 2.62 -7.88 13.37
C PHE A 51 2.05 -7.67 14.76
N SER A 52 1.15 -8.56 15.15
CA SER A 52 0.70 -8.68 16.54
C SER A 52 1.41 -9.87 17.14
N ASN A 53 2.31 -9.62 18.09
CA ASN A 53 3.10 -10.66 18.74
C ASN A 53 2.30 -11.31 19.90
N VAL A 54 2.50 -12.61 20.12
CA VAL A 54 1.80 -13.40 21.16
C VAL A 54 2.35 -13.09 22.57
N GLY A 55 3.62 -12.68 22.67
CA GLY A 55 4.33 -12.46 23.93
C GLY A 55 5.06 -13.72 24.42
N PRO A 56 5.24 -13.88 25.76
CA PRO A 56 5.99 -15.01 26.30
C PRO A 56 5.35 -16.36 25.94
N GLN A 57 6.14 -17.27 25.40
CA GLN A 57 5.75 -18.63 25.01
C GLN A 57 6.43 -19.63 25.91
N ILE A 58 5.68 -20.64 26.38
CA ILE A 58 6.23 -21.76 27.16
C ILE A 58 6.52 -22.88 26.16
N LEU A 59 7.78 -23.29 26.07
CA LEU A 59 8.22 -24.41 25.23
C LEU A 59 7.94 -25.76 25.92
N GLU A 60 8.08 -26.84 25.13
CA GLU A 60 7.88 -28.21 25.61
C GLU A 60 8.88 -28.62 26.73
N ASP A 61 10.04 -27.97 26.78
CA ASP A 61 11.05 -28.15 27.83
C ASP A 61 10.77 -27.34 29.11
N GLY A 62 9.64 -26.61 29.15
CA GLY A 62 9.24 -25.75 30.28
C GLY A 62 9.96 -24.40 30.33
N THR A 63 10.84 -24.09 29.38
CA THR A 63 11.47 -22.75 29.29
C THR A 63 10.50 -21.74 28.69
N THR A 64 10.58 -20.49 29.15
CA THR A 64 9.81 -19.36 28.59
C THR A 64 10.69 -18.59 27.61
N ARG A 65 10.18 -18.32 26.43
CA ARG A 65 10.85 -17.47 25.42
C ARG A 65 9.92 -16.36 24.93
N THR A 66 10.46 -15.16 24.89
CA THR A 66 9.76 -13.96 24.40
C THR A 66 10.39 -13.53 23.08
N ILE A 67 9.71 -13.85 21.98
CA ILE A 67 10.17 -13.51 20.64
C ILE A 67 9.21 -12.46 20.06
N VAL A 68 9.81 -11.36 19.57
CA VAL A 68 9.08 -10.26 18.91
C VAL A 68 9.52 -10.21 17.45
N CYS A 69 8.53 -10.26 16.57
CA CYS A 69 8.72 -10.05 15.13
C CYS A 69 8.33 -8.63 14.76
N ASP A 70 9.17 -7.98 13.97
CA ASP A 70 8.94 -6.64 13.43
C ASP A 70 9.42 -6.55 11.98
N ALA A 71 8.88 -5.59 11.22
CA ALA A 71 9.41 -5.26 9.90
C ALA A 71 10.56 -4.26 10.06
N ASP A 72 11.73 -4.57 9.48
CA ASP A 72 12.94 -3.77 9.67
C ASP A 72 12.90 -2.46 8.91
N THR A 73 12.68 -2.52 7.61
CA THR A 73 12.81 -1.37 6.71
C THR A 73 11.80 -1.41 5.57
N TRP A 74 11.43 -0.23 5.13
CA TRP A 74 10.60 -0.05 3.94
C TRP A 74 11.46 -0.28 2.69
N ASN A 75 11.33 -1.44 2.09
CA ASN A 75 12.04 -1.76 0.87
C ASN A 75 11.23 -1.29 -0.34
N PRO A 76 11.81 -0.44 -1.21
CA PRO A 76 11.13 -0.02 -2.42
C PRO A 76 10.99 -1.18 -3.40
N GLY A 77 9.78 -1.34 -3.91
CA GLY A 77 9.44 -2.23 -5.01
C GLY A 77 8.90 -1.45 -6.19
N PHE A 78 8.50 -2.14 -7.24
CA PHE A 78 7.88 -1.53 -8.39
C PHE A 78 6.53 -2.16 -8.71
N SER A 79 5.69 -1.41 -9.41
CA SER A 79 4.34 -1.82 -9.79
C SER A 79 4.12 -1.52 -11.26
N VAL A 80 3.46 -2.43 -11.95
CA VAL A 80 3.03 -2.25 -13.34
C VAL A 80 1.59 -2.71 -13.50
N GLY A 81 0.84 -2.05 -14.36
CA GLY A 81 -0.54 -2.42 -14.56
C GLY A 81 -1.23 -1.69 -15.70
N VAL A 82 -2.53 -1.89 -15.75
CA VAL A 82 -3.41 -1.25 -16.72
C VAL A 82 -4.52 -0.50 -16.01
N LEU A 83 -5.07 0.49 -16.68
CA LEU A 83 -6.14 1.35 -16.19
C LEU A 83 -7.36 1.18 -17.09
N ALA A 84 -8.51 0.99 -16.47
CA ALA A 84 -9.82 1.18 -17.08
C ALA A 84 -10.64 2.14 -16.20
N ASP A 85 -11.00 3.29 -16.72
CA ASP A 85 -11.72 4.35 -16.01
C ASP A 85 -13.04 4.61 -16.73
N MET A 86 -14.16 4.38 -16.07
CA MET A 86 -15.51 4.56 -16.61
C MET A 86 -16.15 5.78 -15.97
N ARG A 87 -16.62 6.70 -16.80
CA ARG A 87 -17.33 7.89 -16.35
C ARG A 87 -18.76 7.53 -15.91
N ILE A 88 -19.07 7.78 -14.63
CA ILE A 88 -20.44 7.67 -14.10
C ILE A 88 -21.15 9.02 -14.20
N SER A 89 -20.47 10.10 -13.80
CA SER A 89 -21.01 11.45 -13.83
C SER A 89 -19.91 12.49 -14.10
N GLN A 90 -20.22 13.78 -13.99
CA GLN A 90 -19.23 14.84 -14.18
C GLN A 90 -18.07 14.76 -13.17
N HIS A 91 -18.36 14.33 -11.93
CA HIS A 91 -17.38 14.28 -10.85
C HIS A 91 -16.99 12.87 -10.45
N PHE A 92 -17.78 11.86 -10.81
CA PHE A 92 -17.58 10.48 -10.37
C PHE A 92 -17.20 9.57 -11.53
N ASN A 93 -16.11 8.84 -11.31
CA ASN A 93 -15.66 7.77 -12.21
C ASN A 93 -15.53 6.47 -11.42
N PHE A 94 -15.82 5.36 -12.09
CA PHE A 94 -15.53 4.01 -11.62
C PHE A 94 -14.26 3.53 -12.28
N ARG A 95 -13.26 3.14 -11.46
CA ARG A 95 -11.94 2.79 -11.94
C ARG A 95 -11.56 1.38 -11.52
N ILE A 96 -11.09 0.59 -12.47
CA ILE A 96 -10.49 -0.72 -12.26
C ILE A 96 -9.05 -0.65 -12.73
N THR A 97 -8.11 -1.09 -11.89
CA THR A 97 -6.67 -1.02 -12.19
C THR A 97 -5.96 -2.34 -11.87
N PRO A 98 -6.09 -3.38 -12.70
CA PRO A 98 -5.28 -4.59 -12.53
C PRO A 98 -3.80 -4.24 -12.51
N GLN A 99 -3.09 -4.62 -11.44
CA GLN A 99 -1.68 -4.28 -11.22
C GLN A 99 -0.91 -5.46 -10.63
N MET A 100 0.34 -5.60 -11.05
CA MET A 100 1.32 -6.46 -10.40
C MET A 100 2.27 -5.62 -9.57
N HIS A 101 2.50 -6.05 -8.33
CA HIS A 101 3.40 -5.40 -7.40
C HIS A 101 4.54 -6.35 -7.08
N PHE A 102 5.76 -5.90 -7.31
CA PHE A 102 6.98 -6.63 -6.99
C PHE A 102 7.69 -5.89 -5.87
N GLY A 103 8.07 -6.61 -4.82
CA GLY A 103 8.75 -6.02 -3.68
C GLY A 103 9.37 -7.07 -2.79
N SER A 104 10.01 -6.62 -1.72
CA SER A 104 10.55 -7.47 -0.67
C SER A 104 10.25 -6.84 0.69
N LYS A 105 10.11 -7.69 1.70
CA LYS A 105 10.00 -7.30 3.11
C LYS A 105 11.11 -8.00 3.87
N ARG A 106 11.74 -7.30 4.80
CA ARG A 106 12.66 -7.92 5.75
C ARG A 106 12.00 -7.96 7.11
N LEU A 107 11.91 -9.17 7.66
CA LEU A 107 11.40 -9.42 8.99
C LEU A 107 12.59 -9.63 9.93
N ILE A 108 12.54 -9.03 11.11
CA ILE A 108 13.48 -9.25 12.18
C ILE A 108 12.75 -9.89 13.36
N PHE A 109 13.27 -11.02 13.79
CA PHE A 109 12.84 -11.70 15.00
C PHE A 109 13.86 -11.43 16.09
N ARG A 110 13.43 -10.87 17.22
CA ARG A 110 14.26 -10.61 18.39
C ARG A 110 13.85 -11.54 19.51
N ASP A 111 14.80 -12.37 19.97
CA ASP A 111 14.61 -13.24 21.11
C ASP A 111 15.25 -12.59 22.34
N PHE A 112 14.42 -12.14 23.28
CA PHE A 112 14.85 -11.39 24.46
C PHE A 112 15.39 -12.31 25.58
N ASP A 113 15.11 -13.58 25.54
CA ASP A 113 15.56 -14.55 26.54
C ASP A 113 16.86 -15.27 26.11
N ASN A 114 17.25 -15.14 24.85
CA ASN A 114 18.52 -15.61 24.31
C ASN A 114 19.40 -14.41 23.96
N LEU A 115 20.45 -14.19 24.74
CA LEU A 115 21.36 -13.07 24.56
C LEU A 115 22.61 -13.49 23.84
N ASN A 116 23.13 -12.66 22.95
CA ASN A 116 24.44 -12.81 22.32
C ASN A 116 25.57 -12.59 23.35
N ASP A 117 26.82 -12.91 22.98
CA ASP A 117 28.01 -12.66 23.79
C ASP A 117 28.16 -11.18 24.22
N GLY A 118 27.51 -10.24 23.53
CA GLY A 118 27.44 -8.81 23.85
C GLY A 118 26.29 -8.39 24.75
N GLY A 119 25.46 -9.35 25.26
CA GLY A 119 24.25 -9.01 26.06
C GLY A 119 23.09 -8.42 25.30
N GLN A 120 23.10 -8.49 23.97
CA GLN A 120 22.00 -8.05 23.10
C GLN A 120 21.08 -9.23 22.77
N PRO A 121 19.76 -9.02 22.53
CA PRO A 121 18.86 -10.06 22.08
C PRO A 121 19.38 -10.75 20.80
N TYR A 122 19.21 -12.06 20.72
CA TYR A 122 19.52 -12.79 19.49
C TYR A 122 18.56 -12.36 18.39
N GLU A 123 19.12 -11.92 17.25
CA GLU A 123 18.35 -11.49 16.08
C GLU A 123 18.43 -12.53 14.96
N SER A 124 17.27 -12.91 14.43
CA SER A 124 17.16 -13.71 13.22
C SER A 124 16.37 -12.92 12.18
N THR A 125 16.83 -12.94 10.93
CA THR A 125 16.22 -12.17 9.84
C THR A 125 15.69 -13.08 8.75
N GLN A 126 14.51 -12.72 8.21
CA GLN A 126 13.94 -13.38 7.03
C GLN A 126 13.66 -12.36 5.93
N ASP A 127 14.25 -12.55 4.77
CA ASP A 127 13.94 -11.76 3.58
C ASP A 127 12.81 -12.44 2.80
N MET A 128 11.66 -11.76 2.72
CA MET A 128 10.48 -12.22 1.98
C MET A 128 10.36 -11.45 0.67
N LYS A 129 10.59 -12.12 -0.46
CA LYS A 129 10.22 -11.57 -1.78
C LYS A 129 8.73 -11.73 -1.97
N ASN A 130 8.05 -10.64 -2.27
CA ASN A 130 6.60 -10.63 -2.44
C ASN A 130 6.21 -10.18 -3.84
N THR A 131 5.38 -10.98 -4.47
CA THR A 131 4.75 -10.63 -5.75
C THR A 131 3.24 -10.72 -5.57
N TYR A 132 2.55 -9.59 -5.72
CA TYR A 132 1.10 -9.53 -5.61
C TYR A 132 0.47 -9.17 -6.96
N LEU A 133 -0.60 -9.87 -7.30
CA LEU A 133 -1.54 -9.45 -8.33
C LEU A 133 -2.75 -8.84 -7.62
N SER A 134 -3.02 -7.56 -7.87
CA SER A 134 -4.20 -6.87 -7.34
C SER A 134 -5.15 -6.45 -8.46
N VAL A 135 -6.44 -6.39 -8.13
CA VAL A 135 -7.48 -5.86 -9.03
C VAL A 135 -8.28 -4.80 -8.28
N PRO A 136 -7.71 -3.62 -8.02
CA PRO A 136 -8.40 -2.54 -7.34
C PRO A 136 -9.68 -2.12 -8.06
N ILE A 137 -10.74 -1.93 -7.27
CA ILE A 137 -12.05 -1.42 -7.68
C ILE A 137 -12.30 -0.15 -6.89
N ASN A 138 -12.25 0.99 -7.56
CA ASN A 138 -12.22 2.30 -6.92
C ASN A 138 -13.29 3.23 -7.46
N ILE A 139 -13.76 4.11 -6.60
CA ILE A 139 -14.54 5.30 -6.97
C ILE A 139 -13.59 6.50 -6.91
N LYS A 140 -13.48 7.19 -8.02
CA LYS A 140 -12.71 8.43 -8.17
C LYS A 140 -13.67 9.60 -8.12
N PHE A 141 -13.43 10.55 -7.22
CA PHE A 141 -14.14 11.82 -7.15
C PHE A 141 -13.22 12.95 -7.60
N SER A 142 -13.54 13.57 -8.72
CA SER A 142 -12.73 14.60 -9.37
C SER A 142 -13.35 15.99 -9.21
N ALA A 143 -12.49 16.97 -8.92
CA ALA A 143 -12.88 18.37 -8.95
C ALA A 143 -13.23 18.82 -10.39
N GLU A 144 -13.66 20.06 -10.55
CA GLU A 144 -13.73 20.68 -11.86
C GLU A 144 -12.33 20.81 -12.47
N ARG A 145 -12.29 20.74 -13.79
CA ARG A 145 -11.02 20.87 -14.51
C ARG A 145 -10.58 22.33 -14.54
N PHE A 146 -9.36 22.58 -14.08
CA PHE A 146 -8.69 23.88 -14.14
C PHE A 146 -7.69 23.86 -15.28
N ASN A 147 -8.03 24.47 -16.41
CA ASN A 147 -7.17 24.52 -17.60
C ASN A 147 -6.70 23.10 -18.03
N ASN A 148 -5.48 22.70 -17.69
CA ASN A 148 -4.85 21.44 -18.07
C ASN A 148 -4.58 20.50 -16.89
N TYR A 149 -5.21 20.71 -15.75
CA TYR A 149 -5.11 19.80 -14.61
C TYR A 149 -6.46 19.64 -13.89
N ARG A 150 -6.65 18.47 -13.28
CA ARG A 150 -7.86 18.10 -12.57
C ARG A 150 -7.51 17.23 -11.37
N PRO A 151 -7.47 17.80 -10.15
CA PRO A 151 -7.22 17.04 -8.94
C PRO A 151 -8.40 16.14 -8.59
N TYR A 152 -8.12 15.01 -7.92
CA TYR A 152 -9.12 14.07 -7.47
C TYR A 152 -8.70 13.34 -6.21
N ILE A 153 -9.68 12.75 -5.55
CA ILE A 153 -9.52 11.75 -4.51
C ILE A 153 -10.08 10.42 -5.01
N ILE A 154 -9.53 9.33 -4.48
CA ILE A 154 -9.93 7.99 -4.89
C ILE A 154 -9.97 7.08 -3.68
N GLY A 155 -10.90 6.12 -3.67
CA GLY A 155 -10.98 5.13 -2.62
C GLY A 155 -11.76 3.91 -3.09
N GLY A 156 -11.46 2.76 -2.50
CA GLY A 156 -12.10 1.51 -2.85
C GLY A 156 -11.48 0.29 -2.19
N LEU A 157 -11.68 -0.84 -2.83
CA LEU A 157 -11.23 -2.15 -2.38
C LEU A 157 -10.30 -2.78 -3.42
N ALA A 158 -9.25 -3.42 -2.93
CA ALA A 158 -8.28 -4.13 -3.76
C ALA A 158 -8.19 -5.60 -3.32
N PRO A 159 -8.95 -6.50 -3.95
CA PRO A 159 -8.67 -7.92 -3.83
C PRO A 159 -7.28 -8.22 -4.38
N MET A 160 -6.51 -9.03 -3.66
CA MET A 160 -5.13 -9.34 -3.97
C MET A 160 -4.87 -10.84 -3.93
N ILE A 161 -3.99 -11.29 -4.80
CA ILE A 161 -3.48 -12.66 -4.83
C ILE A 161 -1.96 -12.59 -4.64
N ASN A 162 -1.48 -13.24 -3.61
CA ASN A 162 -0.06 -13.44 -3.39
C ASN A 162 0.44 -14.57 -4.33
N LEU A 163 1.34 -14.23 -5.23
CA LEU A 163 1.96 -15.16 -6.17
C LEU A 163 3.33 -15.64 -5.71
N THR A 164 3.76 -15.24 -4.52
CA THR A 164 5.04 -15.62 -3.93
C THR A 164 5.09 -17.13 -3.73
N GLY A 165 6.25 -17.74 -4.02
CA GLY A 165 6.48 -19.17 -3.81
C GLY A 165 6.36 -19.57 -2.34
N LYS A 166 6.24 -20.89 -2.10
CA LYS A 166 6.09 -21.47 -0.76
C LYS A 166 7.42 -21.58 0.03
N ASP A 167 8.53 -21.24 -0.58
CA ASP A 167 9.87 -21.39 0.00
C ASP A 167 10.19 -20.25 0.98
N GLN A 168 9.38 -20.15 2.05
CA GLN A 168 9.54 -19.15 3.11
C GLN A 168 9.87 -19.88 4.43
N GLU A 169 10.90 -19.40 5.13
CA GLU A 169 11.49 -20.11 6.27
C GLU A 169 10.59 -20.07 7.51
N PHE A 170 10.32 -18.89 8.08
CA PHE A 170 9.61 -18.76 9.36
C PHE A 170 8.13 -18.41 9.18
N VAL A 171 7.82 -17.45 8.30
CA VAL A 171 6.50 -16.88 8.14
C VAL A 171 6.05 -16.99 6.69
N GLN A 172 4.85 -17.50 6.49
CA GLN A 172 4.20 -17.55 5.20
C GLN A 172 2.91 -16.71 5.23
N LEU A 173 2.69 -15.92 4.18
CA LEU A 173 1.47 -15.15 4.01
C LEU A 173 0.44 -15.94 3.20
N LYS A 174 -0.84 -15.74 3.51
CA LYS A 174 -1.95 -16.34 2.76
C LYS A 174 -1.92 -15.93 1.30
N ARG A 175 -2.49 -16.79 0.46
CA ARG A 175 -2.58 -16.55 -0.98
C ARG A 175 -3.56 -15.43 -1.34
N PHE A 176 -4.67 -15.32 -0.62
CA PHE A 176 -5.71 -14.32 -0.86
C PHE A 176 -5.77 -13.31 0.26
N ASP A 177 -5.82 -12.05 -0.09
CA ASP A 177 -5.99 -10.92 0.82
C ASP A 177 -6.91 -9.87 0.18
N ALA A 178 -7.44 -8.98 0.99
CA ALA A 178 -8.23 -7.85 0.54
C ALA A 178 -7.77 -6.59 1.28
N MET A 179 -7.49 -5.55 0.52
CA MET A 179 -7.08 -4.25 1.07
C MET A 179 -8.15 -3.19 0.81
N VAL A 180 -8.25 -2.23 1.70
CA VAL A 180 -8.90 -0.95 1.45
C VAL A 180 -7.85 0.02 0.92
N GLU A 181 -8.21 0.78 -0.09
CA GLU A 181 -7.35 1.81 -0.68
C GLU A 181 -7.97 3.19 -0.52
N VAL A 182 -7.12 4.16 -0.21
CA VAL A 182 -7.47 5.57 -0.23
C VAL A 182 -6.30 6.35 -0.82
N GLY A 183 -6.59 7.36 -1.63
CA GLY A 183 -5.53 8.11 -2.28
C GLY A 183 -6.00 9.41 -2.91
N MET A 184 -5.05 10.09 -3.50
CA MET A 184 -5.26 11.30 -4.25
C MET A 184 -4.35 11.38 -5.46
N GLY A 185 -4.78 12.11 -6.46
CA GLY A 185 -4.00 12.31 -7.67
C GLY A 185 -4.43 13.56 -8.43
N CYS A 186 -3.78 13.76 -9.56
CA CYS A 186 -4.12 14.86 -10.44
C CYS A 186 -4.00 14.42 -11.90
N ASP A 187 -5.07 14.62 -12.68
CA ASP A 187 -5.03 14.42 -14.12
C ASP A 187 -4.34 15.64 -14.77
N PHE A 188 -3.20 15.46 -15.41
CA PHE A 188 -2.52 16.47 -16.21
C PHE A 188 -2.77 16.20 -17.68
N TYR A 189 -3.43 17.14 -18.36
CA TYR A 189 -3.77 17.05 -19.78
C TYR A 189 -2.65 17.61 -20.62
N LEU A 190 -1.79 16.73 -21.11
CA LEU A 190 -0.73 17.08 -22.05
C LEU A 190 -1.28 17.08 -23.50
N PRO A 191 -0.58 17.66 -24.47
CA PRO A 191 -1.07 17.71 -25.86
C PRO A 191 -1.40 16.33 -26.46
N PHE A 192 -0.59 15.31 -26.15
CA PHE A 192 -0.71 13.99 -26.78
C PHE A 192 -1.32 12.92 -25.86
N PHE A 193 -1.13 12.99 -24.54
CA PHE A 193 -1.59 12.02 -23.58
C PHE A 193 -1.98 12.70 -22.26
N LYS A 194 -2.62 11.97 -21.38
CA LYS A 194 -2.92 12.41 -20.02
C LYS A 194 -1.96 11.69 -19.06
N LEU A 195 -1.21 12.47 -18.29
CA LEU A 195 -0.34 11.96 -17.23
C LEU A 195 -1.06 12.10 -15.89
N ILE A 196 -1.10 11.01 -15.14
CA ILE A 196 -1.85 10.98 -13.88
C ILE A 196 -0.93 10.47 -12.76
N PRO A 197 -0.20 11.35 -12.06
CA PRO A 197 0.43 11.00 -10.79
C PRO A 197 -0.62 10.76 -9.72
N GLU A 198 -0.48 9.65 -8.99
CA GLU A 198 -1.39 9.21 -7.94
C GLU A 198 -0.60 8.65 -6.77
N ILE A 199 -0.99 9.02 -5.57
CA ILE A 199 -0.48 8.47 -4.32
C ILE A 199 -1.62 7.74 -3.64
N LYS A 200 -1.40 6.47 -3.24
CA LYS A 200 -2.36 5.65 -2.51
C LYS A 200 -1.74 5.03 -1.28
N PHE A 201 -2.53 4.91 -0.25
CA PHE A 201 -2.28 4.08 0.90
C PHE A 201 -3.27 2.91 0.89
N CYS A 202 -2.73 1.70 1.06
CA CYS A 202 -3.49 0.46 1.07
C CYS A 202 -3.29 -0.24 2.42
N TYR A 203 -4.39 -0.68 3.03
CA TYR A 203 -4.38 -1.37 4.32
C TYR A 203 -5.14 -2.69 4.22
N GLY A 204 -4.50 -3.79 4.64
CA GLY A 204 -5.06 -5.14 4.64
C GLY A 204 -6.15 -5.31 5.66
N LEU A 205 -7.33 -5.72 5.21
CA LEU A 205 -8.50 -5.95 6.05
C LEU A 205 -8.47 -7.33 6.71
N THR A 206 -7.76 -8.28 6.12
CA THR A 206 -7.72 -9.66 6.58
C THR A 206 -6.42 -9.96 7.33
N ASN A 207 -6.44 -10.99 8.17
CA ASN A 207 -5.21 -11.53 8.73
C ASN A 207 -4.48 -12.31 7.64
N SER A 208 -3.40 -11.75 7.15
CA SER A 208 -2.59 -12.29 6.05
C SER A 208 -1.69 -13.45 6.49
N LEU A 209 -1.58 -13.77 7.79
CA LEU A 209 -0.73 -14.84 8.32
C LEU A 209 -1.33 -16.22 8.01
N ASN A 210 -0.52 -17.11 7.43
CA ASN A 210 -0.86 -18.53 7.24
C ASN A 210 -0.39 -19.36 8.44
N LYS A 211 -1.27 -19.57 9.41
CA LYS A 211 -0.95 -20.37 10.62
C LYS A 211 -0.72 -21.87 10.34
N SER A 212 -1.27 -22.40 9.25
CA SER A 212 -1.07 -23.82 8.89
C SER A 212 0.36 -24.14 8.44
N HIS A 213 1.16 -23.11 8.13
CA HIS A 213 2.57 -23.30 7.77
C HIS A 213 3.41 -23.83 8.92
N VAL A 214 3.04 -23.55 10.17
CA VAL A 214 3.74 -24.05 11.37
C VAL A 214 3.79 -25.58 11.39
N ASP A 215 2.72 -26.23 10.95
CA ASP A 215 2.62 -27.70 10.93
C ASP A 215 3.53 -28.33 9.86
N GLU A 216 3.89 -27.58 8.84
CA GLU A 216 4.79 -28.01 7.75
C GLU A 216 6.29 -27.89 8.14
N LEU A 217 6.62 -27.08 9.18
CA LEU A 217 7.99 -26.87 9.63
C LEU A 217 8.50 -28.10 10.41
N THR A 218 9.67 -28.59 9.99
CA THR A 218 10.32 -29.76 10.63
C THR A 218 11.17 -29.35 11.84
N ASP A 219 11.72 -28.12 11.83
CA ASP A 219 12.60 -27.63 12.89
C ASP A 219 11.79 -27.00 14.03
N ALA A 220 12.01 -27.51 15.26
CA ALA A 220 11.35 -27.01 16.46
C ALA A 220 11.63 -25.52 16.74
N ASN A 221 12.86 -25.04 16.47
CA ASN A 221 13.19 -23.64 16.64
C ASN A 221 12.40 -22.75 15.65
N MET A 222 12.28 -23.15 14.39
CA MET A 222 11.48 -22.41 13.40
C MET A 222 10.02 -22.32 13.79
N ARG A 223 9.46 -23.36 14.39
CA ARG A 223 8.06 -23.34 14.92
C ARG A 223 7.88 -22.30 16.01
N VAL A 224 8.86 -22.14 16.91
CA VAL A 224 8.80 -21.14 17.98
C VAL A 224 8.76 -19.71 17.41
N PHE A 225 9.59 -19.41 16.40
CA PHE A 225 9.56 -18.13 15.71
C PHE A 225 8.25 -17.89 14.97
N SER A 226 7.73 -18.91 14.30
CA SER A 226 6.44 -18.80 13.58
C SER A 226 5.27 -18.62 14.53
N ASN A 227 5.26 -19.27 15.70
CA ASN A 227 4.24 -19.15 16.73
C ASN A 227 4.29 -17.82 17.51
N SER A 228 5.37 -17.03 17.38
CA SER A 228 5.49 -15.73 18.05
C SER A 228 4.51 -14.69 17.51
N ILE A 229 3.93 -14.92 16.32
CA ILE A 229 3.04 -14.00 15.63
C ILE A 229 1.58 -14.50 15.71
N ASP A 230 0.68 -13.68 16.25
CA ASP A 230 -0.75 -13.97 16.25
C ASP A 230 -1.43 -13.51 14.97
N LYS A 231 -1.16 -12.28 14.53
CA LYS A 231 -1.77 -11.67 13.35
C LYS A 231 -0.75 -10.87 12.56
N ALA A 232 -0.95 -10.85 11.24
CA ALA A 232 -0.21 -10.01 10.33
C ALA A 232 -1.20 -9.25 9.42
N HIS A 233 -1.07 -7.92 9.36
CA HIS A 233 -1.80 -7.08 8.43
C HIS A 233 -0.83 -6.45 7.46
N SER A 234 -1.03 -6.69 6.18
CA SER A 234 -0.21 -6.07 5.13
C SER A 234 -0.63 -4.63 4.92
N SER A 235 0.34 -3.74 4.74
CA SER A 235 0.12 -2.37 4.30
C SER A 235 1.01 -2.04 3.12
N MET A 236 0.59 -1.09 2.30
CA MET A 236 1.35 -0.69 1.12
C MET A 236 1.13 0.79 0.84
N PHE A 237 2.22 1.48 0.57
CA PHE A 237 2.19 2.84 0.05
C PHE A 237 2.59 2.80 -1.43
N LEU A 238 1.75 3.41 -2.29
CA LEU A 238 1.92 3.39 -3.74
C LEU A 238 2.10 4.81 -4.27
N PHE A 239 3.11 5.00 -5.10
CA PHE A 239 3.23 6.15 -5.99
C PHE A 239 3.17 5.66 -7.43
N THR A 240 2.11 6.01 -8.16
CA THR A 240 1.84 5.48 -9.50
C THR A 240 1.69 6.60 -10.51
N LEU A 241 2.27 6.43 -11.68
CA LEU A 241 2.07 7.27 -12.85
C LEU A 241 1.23 6.49 -13.86
N TYR A 242 0.06 7.04 -14.21
CA TYR A 242 -0.76 6.48 -15.30
C TYR A 242 -0.58 7.32 -16.55
N PHE A 243 -0.60 6.64 -17.68
CA PHE A 243 -0.52 7.22 -19.02
C PHE A 243 -1.78 6.80 -19.80
N GLU A 244 -2.59 7.78 -20.18
CA GLU A 244 -3.87 7.62 -20.85
C GLU A 244 -3.93 8.37 -22.19
#